data_5c3cbe1121d374a8ca6d27f862a97e97
#
_entry.id   5c3cbe1121d374a8ca6d27f862a97e97
#
_cell.length_a   1.000
_cell.length_b   1.000
_cell.length_c   1.000
_cell.angle_alpha   90.00
_cell.angle_beta   90.00
_cell.angle_gamma   90.00
#
_symmetry.space_group_name_H-M   'P 1'
#
loop_
_entity.id
_entity.type
_entity.pdbx_description
1 polymer ?
#
loop_
_entity_poly.entity_id
_entity_poly.type
_entity_poly.pdbx_seq_one_letter_code
_entity_poly.pdbx_strand_id
1 'polypeptide(L)'
;MQSASGAIATMKLATKLISMSAPSVLWFIGGAAVTLGLTYAGGSKDSQHVYELRMYHVNEGKMDALIARFGDHTDAIFRRHNMKSIGFWRPEDAPYSQNLFVYILEHPSREEARKNWAAFQADPEWKKVKADSETNGALANHIDSYFMDPTSFSALK
;
A
#
# COMPACT_ATOMS: atom_id res chain seq x y z
N MET A 1 -34.03 10.05 -50.57
CA MET A 1 -35.31 10.08 -49.83
C MET A 1 -34.96 10.31 -48.37
N GLN A 2 -35.22 11.51 -47.95
CA GLN A 2 -35.82 12.02 -46.69
C GLN A 2 -35.08 11.62 -45.41
N SER A 3 -34.33 12.50 -44.70
CA SER A 3 -34.75 13.75 -43.99
C SER A 3 -35.56 13.46 -42.71
N ALA A 4 -34.97 13.84 -41.55
CA ALA A 4 -35.54 14.55 -40.41
C ALA A 4 -34.54 14.50 -39.26
N SER A 5 -33.82 15.50 -38.85
CA SER A 5 -34.16 16.80 -38.23
C SER A 5 -35.03 16.67 -36.96
N GLY A 6 -34.50 17.10 -35.85
CA GLY A 6 -35.17 17.31 -34.56
C GLY A 6 -34.15 17.61 -33.49
N ALA A 7 -33.79 18.73 -33.28
CA ALA A 7 -34.28 19.91 -32.51
C ALA A 7 -33.74 19.89 -31.07
N ILE A 8 -32.89 20.85 -30.83
CA ILE A 8 -32.26 21.29 -29.58
C ILE A 8 -33.32 21.97 -28.71
N ALA A 9 -33.41 21.60 -27.45
CA ALA A 9 -34.15 22.35 -26.44
C ALA A 9 -33.19 22.85 -25.35
N THR A 10 -32.86 24.11 -25.43
CA THR A 10 -32.11 24.88 -24.44
C THR A 10 -33.08 25.32 -23.35
N MET A 11 -32.91 24.87 -22.14
CA MET A 11 -33.67 25.35 -20.97
C MET A 11 -32.77 26.28 -20.15
N LYS A 12 -33.03 27.58 -20.24
CA LYS A 12 -32.52 28.65 -19.37
C LYS A 12 -33.30 28.61 -18.04
N LEU A 13 -32.65 28.41 -16.92
CA LEU A 13 -33.21 28.66 -15.62
C LEU A 13 -32.72 30.00 -15.08
N ALA A 14 -33.67 30.89 -14.83
CA ALA A 14 -33.46 32.23 -14.36
C ALA A 14 -33.24 32.22 -12.83
N THR A 15 -32.19 32.88 -12.41
CA THR A 15 -31.85 33.14 -11.00
C THR A 15 -32.77 34.29 -10.47
N LYS A 16 -33.54 34.01 -9.44
CA LYS A 16 -34.33 35.04 -8.72
C LYS A 16 -33.63 35.36 -7.41
N LEU A 17 -32.98 36.51 -7.36
CA LEU A 17 -32.51 37.13 -6.12
C LEU A 17 -33.72 37.67 -5.29
N ILE A 18 -33.85 37.21 -4.06
CA ILE A 18 -34.72 37.81 -3.09
C ILE A 18 -33.84 38.47 -2.02
N SER A 19 -33.83 39.79 -2.04
CA SER A 19 -33.29 40.67 -1.02
C SER A 19 -34.33 40.77 0.11
N MET A 20 -33.95 40.42 1.32
CA MET A 20 -34.74 40.84 2.51
C MET A 20 -33.81 41.44 3.55
N SER A 21 -34.08 42.72 3.79
CA SER A 21 -33.46 43.60 4.77
C SER A 21 -33.80 43.22 6.21
N ALA A 22 -32.85 43.49 7.11
CA ALA A 22 -32.91 43.30 8.56
C ALA A 22 -33.98 44.19 9.25
N PRO A 23 -34.34 43.84 10.48
CA PRO A 23 -34.01 44.76 11.57
C PRO A 23 -33.35 44.11 12.79
N SER A 24 -32.47 44.92 13.37
CA SER A 24 -31.75 44.67 14.60
C SER A 24 -32.68 44.65 15.80
N VAL A 25 -32.58 43.60 16.63
CA VAL A 25 -33.01 43.67 18.04
C VAL A 25 -31.91 43.05 18.89
N LEU A 26 -31.26 43.94 19.66
CA LEU A 26 -30.38 43.56 20.76
C LEU A 26 -31.20 42.93 21.88
N TRP A 27 -30.87 41.72 22.27
CA TRP A 27 -31.16 41.19 23.60
C TRP A 27 -29.88 40.60 24.20
N PHE A 28 -29.32 41.32 25.17
CA PHE A 28 -28.34 40.80 26.11
C PHE A 28 -29.07 39.91 27.12
N ILE A 29 -28.84 38.61 27.07
CA ILE A 29 -29.07 37.72 28.22
C ILE A 29 -27.82 36.88 28.36
N GLY A 30 -27.11 37.13 29.48
CA GLY A 30 -25.97 36.34 29.89
C GLY A 30 -26.42 34.90 30.16
N GLY A 31 -25.93 33.99 29.41
CA GLY A 31 -26.03 32.55 29.62
C GLY A 31 -24.64 31.96 29.46
N ALA A 32 -24.05 31.55 30.59
CA ALA A 32 -22.83 30.77 30.57
C ALA A 32 -23.08 29.44 29.82
N ALA A 33 -22.75 29.40 28.54
CA ALA A 33 -22.74 28.15 27.79
C ALA A 33 -21.55 27.34 28.29
N VAL A 34 -21.80 26.39 29.19
CA VAL A 34 -20.89 25.31 29.47
C VAL A 34 -20.86 24.40 28.22
N THR A 35 -19.96 24.69 27.30
CA THR A 35 -19.65 23.77 26.25
C THR A 35 -18.91 22.59 26.88
N LEU A 36 -19.64 21.51 27.17
CA LEU A 36 -19.02 20.21 27.34
C LEU A 36 -18.32 19.88 26.01
N GLY A 37 -17.03 20.20 25.93
CA GLY A 37 -16.16 19.72 24.88
C GLY A 37 -16.09 18.21 25.01
N LEU A 38 -16.90 17.50 24.22
CA LEU A 38 -16.61 16.12 23.88
C LEU A 38 -15.31 16.15 23.09
N THR A 39 -14.18 16.10 23.80
CA THR A 39 -12.93 15.68 23.18
C THR A 39 -13.16 14.24 22.77
N TYR A 40 -13.51 14.06 21.51
CA TYR A 40 -13.26 12.79 20.85
C TYR A 40 -11.74 12.58 20.97
N ALA A 41 -11.34 11.84 21.99
CA ALA A 41 -10.05 11.18 21.98
C ALA A 41 -10.13 10.19 20.80
N GLY A 42 -9.82 10.69 19.61
CA GLY A 42 -9.44 9.87 18.51
C GLY A 42 -8.23 9.11 19.04
N GLY A 43 -8.46 7.89 19.52
CA GLY A 43 -7.37 6.99 19.81
C GLY A 43 -6.52 6.97 18.55
N SER A 44 -5.30 7.49 18.62
CA SER A 44 -4.28 7.17 17.66
C SER A 44 -4.30 5.64 17.64
N LYS A 45 -4.78 5.03 16.55
CA LYS A 45 -4.36 3.68 16.24
C LYS A 45 -2.84 3.79 16.28
N ASP A 46 -2.21 3.27 17.32
CA ASP A 46 -0.79 2.96 17.26
C ASP A 46 -0.59 2.43 15.86
N SER A 47 0.31 3.05 15.11
CA SER A 47 0.54 2.68 13.72
C SER A 47 1.09 1.26 13.74
N GLN A 48 0.16 0.31 13.80
CA GLN A 48 0.47 -1.10 13.85
C GLN A 48 1.11 -1.43 12.52
N HIS A 49 2.40 -1.74 12.55
CA HIS A 49 3.13 -2.16 11.38
C HIS A 49 2.44 -3.37 10.74
N VAL A 50 2.48 -3.43 9.44
CA VAL A 50 1.95 -4.55 8.66
C VAL A 50 3.12 -5.37 8.16
N TYR A 51 3.05 -6.67 8.33
CA TYR A 51 4.07 -7.59 7.86
C TYR A 51 3.61 -8.25 6.57
N GLU A 52 4.51 -8.36 5.60
CA GLU A 52 4.24 -9.04 4.34
C GLU A 52 5.11 -10.29 4.25
N LEU A 53 4.48 -11.45 4.37
CA LEU A 53 5.11 -12.75 4.08
C LEU A 53 5.14 -12.97 2.59
N ARG A 54 6.30 -13.32 2.07
CA ARG A 54 6.48 -13.69 0.66
C ARG A 54 7.14 -15.06 0.56
N MET A 55 6.53 -15.93 -0.24
CA MET A 55 7.03 -17.28 -0.50
C MET A 55 7.24 -17.44 -2.01
N TYR A 56 8.49 -17.67 -2.39
CA TYR A 56 8.90 -17.88 -3.77
C TYR A 56 8.98 -19.37 -4.06
N HIS A 57 8.18 -19.85 -4.99
CA HIS A 57 8.30 -21.20 -5.54
C HIS A 57 9.37 -21.19 -6.61
N VAL A 58 10.55 -21.63 -6.21
CA VAL A 58 11.79 -21.51 -6.99
C VAL A 58 11.85 -22.63 -8.03
N ASN A 59 12.23 -22.27 -9.25
CA ASN A 59 12.44 -23.23 -10.31
C ASN A 59 13.65 -24.14 -10.03
N GLU A 60 13.61 -25.35 -10.56
CA GLU A 60 14.67 -26.34 -10.36
C GLU A 60 16.05 -25.76 -10.71
N GLY A 61 17.01 -25.97 -9.81
CA GLY A 61 18.39 -25.49 -9.94
C GLY A 61 18.58 -23.97 -9.84
N LYS A 62 17.53 -23.19 -9.47
CA LYS A 62 17.60 -21.72 -9.40
C LYS A 62 17.75 -21.15 -8.00
N MET A 63 17.75 -21.98 -6.95
CA MET A 63 17.78 -21.53 -5.55
C MET A 63 19.00 -20.65 -5.24
N ASP A 64 20.19 -21.09 -5.59
CA ASP A 64 21.42 -20.36 -5.27
C ASP A 64 21.47 -19.01 -6.01
N ALA A 65 21.03 -18.98 -7.27
CA ALA A 65 20.93 -17.74 -8.05
C ALA A 65 19.90 -16.77 -7.45
N LEU A 66 18.78 -17.28 -6.92
CA LEU A 66 17.79 -16.45 -6.24
C LEU A 66 18.35 -15.88 -4.94
N ILE A 67 19.01 -16.70 -4.13
CA ILE A 67 19.64 -16.26 -2.87
C ILE A 67 20.71 -15.19 -3.15
N ALA A 68 21.57 -15.40 -4.14
CA ALA A 68 22.58 -14.43 -4.55
C ALA A 68 21.95 -13.10 -4.98
N ARG A 69 20.89 -13.13 -5.83
CA ARG A 69 20.17 -11.91 -6.23
C ARG A 69 19.62 -11.13 -5.01
N PHE A 70 19.09 -11.84 -4.03
CA PHE A 70 18.56 -11.18 -2.82
C PHE A 70 19.69 -10.62 -1.95
N GLY A 71 20.72 -11.37 -1.69
CA GLY A 71 21.84 -10.97 -0.81
C GLY A 71 22.68 -9.85 -1.42
N ASP A 72 22.98 -9.94 -2.72
CA ASP A 72 23.89 -9.00 -3.37
C ASP A 72 23.20 -7.68 -3.79
N HIS A 73 21.88 -7.73 -4.05
CA HIS A 73 21.18 -6.59 -4.65
C HIS A 73 19.83 -6.28 -4.01
N THR A 74 18.90 -7.24 -3.98
CA THR A 74 17.48 -6.97 -3.74
C THR A 74 17.24 -6.34 -2.37
N ASP A 75 17.89 -6.83 -1.32
CA ASP A 75 17.73 -6.31 0.04
C ASP A 75 18.21 -4.85 0.16
N ALA A 76 19.29 -4.49 -0.51
CA ALA A 76 19.76 -3.10 -0.56
C ALA A 76 18.77 -2.18 -1.28
N ILE A 77 18.16 -2.68 -2.38
CA ILE A 77 17.12 -1.94 -3.11
C ILE A 77 15.85 -1.81 -2.27
N PHE A 78 15.43 -2.85 -1.55
CA PHE A 78 14.31 -2.77 -0.60
C PHE A 78 14.50 -1.64 0.41
N ARG A 79 15.67 -1.57 1.05
CA ARG A 79 15.99 -0.51 2.02
C ARG A 79 15.88 0.89 1.42
N ARG A 80 16.32 1.08 0.18
CA ARG A 80 16.21 2.37 -0.55
C ARG A 80 14.76 2.80 -0.75
N HIS A 81 13.85 1.84 -0.88
CA HIS A 81 12.42 2.06 -1.07
C HIS A 81 11.61 1.91 0.22
N ASN A 82 12.22 2.11 1.39
CA ASN A 82 11.56 2.04 2.71
C ASN A 82 10.84 0.71 2.97
N MET A 83 11.37 -0.39 2.42
CA MET A 83 10.88 -1.75 2.65
C MET A 83 11.85 -2.44 3.61
N LYS A 84 11.45 -2.59 4.87
CA LYS A 84 12.32 -3.14 5.92
C LYS A 84 12.24 -4.66 5.91
N SER A 85 13.34 -5.33 5.62
CA SER A 85 13.44 -6.79 5.69
C SER A 85 13.56 -7.25 7.15
N ILE A 86 12.70 -8.17 7.57
CA ILE A 86 12.78 -8.83 8.87
C ILE A 86 13.74 -10.02 8.80
N GLY A 87 13.70 -10.76 7.70
CA GLY A 87 14.62 -11.87 7.46
C GLY A 87 14.28 -12.64 6.20
N PHE A 88 15.20 -13.53 5.85
CA PHE A 88 15.11 -14.39 4.67
C PHE A 88 15.46 -15.83 5.09
N TRP A 89 14.68 -16.79 4.60
CA TRP A 89 14.83 -18.18 4.97
C TRP A 89 14.73 -19.11 3.75
N ARG A 90 15.49 -20.19 3.82
CA ARG A 90 15.31 -21.39 3.01
C ARG A 90 15.05 -22.55 3.98
N PRO A 91 14.00 -23.36 3.79
CA PRO A 91 13.80 -24.58 4.58
C PRO A 91 15.00 -25.50 4.53
N GLU A 92 15.26 -26.23 5.61
CA GLU A 92 16.35 -27.22 5.65
C GLU A 92 15.92 -28.54 5.04
N ASP A 93 14.66 -28.91 5.19
CA ASP A 93 14.13 -30.21 4.77
C ASP A 93 13.68 -30.24 3.31
N ALA A 94 13.96 -31.37 2.64
CA ALA A 94 13.44 -31.63 1.30
C ALA A 94 11.91 -31.92 1.33
N PRO A 95 11.16 -31.58 0.27
CA PRO A 95 11.64 -30.96 -0.99
C PRO A 95 11.81 -29.43 -0.89
N TYR A 96 11.34 -28.80 0.17
CA TYR A 96 11.25 -27.35 0.29
C TYR A 96 12.61 -26.65 0.34
N SER A 97 13.65 -27.32 0.83
CA SER A 97 15.02 -26.78 0.78
C SER A 97 15.55 -26.49 -0.63
N GLN A 98 14.92 -27.06 -1.65
CA GLN A 98 15.32 -26.90 -3.05
C GLN A 98 14.44 -25.95 -3.85
N ASN A 99 13.20 -25.74 -3.39
CA ASN A 99 12.18 -25.05 -4.19
C ASN A 99 11.37 -23.97 -3.44
N LEU A 100 11.69 -23.69 -2.17
CA LEU A 100 10.99 -22.65 -1.41
C LEU A 100 11.98 -21.66 -0.79
N PHE A 101 11.79 -20.37 -1.10
CA PHE A 101 12.49 -19.27 -0.48
C PHE A 101 11.47 -18.30 0.14
N VAL A 102 11.68 -17.95 1.41
CA VAL A 102 10.70 -17.20 2.21
C VAL A 102 11.36 -15.95 2.78
N TYR A 103 10.62 -14.83 2.79
CA TYR A 103 11.04 -13.65 3.53
C TYR A 103 9.84 -12.87 4.07
N ILE A 104 10.12 -12.00 5.04
CA ILE A 104 9.13 -11.10 5.63
C ILE A 104 9.64 -9.68 5.51
N LEU A 105 8.75 -8.80 5.04
CA LEU A 105 8.94 -7.35 5.07
C LEU A 105 8.03 -6.73 6.12
N GLU A 106 8.50 -5.66 6.73
CA GLU A 106 7.73 -4.78 7.61
C GLU A 106 7.41 -3.49 6.86
N HIS A 107 6.17 -3.05 6.93
CA HIS A 107 5.69 -1.80 6.34
C HIS A 107 4.92 -0.97 7.37
N PRO A 108 4.99 0.37 7.31
CA PRO A 108 4.19 1.23 8.18
C PRO A 108 2.68 1.05 7.99
N SER A 109 2.24 0.67 6.78
CA SER A 109 0.86 0.36 6.44
C SER A 109 0.77 -0.36 5.09
N ARG A 110 -0.38 -0.95 4.78
CA ARG A 110 -0.65 -1.54 3.46
C ARG A 110 -0.62 -0.51 2.33
N GLU A 111 -0.97 0.74 2.62
CA GLU A 111 -0.90 1.82 1.63
C GLU A 111 0.55 2.16 1.29
N GLU A 112 1.39 2.32 2.32
CA GLU A 112 2.83 2.54 2.12
C GLU A 112 3.49 1.35 1.44
N ALA A 113 3.14 0.12 1.78
CA ALA A 113 3.61 -1.07 1.08
C ALA A 113 3.34 -0.98 -0.43
N ARG A 114 2.13 -0.61 -0.84
CA ARG A 114 1.79 -0.47 -2.28
C ARG A 114 2.63 0.60 -2.97
N LYS A 115 2.85 1.75 -2.33
CA LYS A 115 3.69 2.83 -2.86
C LYS A 115 5.13 2.38 -3.02
N ASN A 116 5.68 1.75 -1.98
CA ASN A 116 7.06 1.27 -1.95
C ASN A 116 7.31 0.17 -2.98
N TRP A 117 6.37 -0.77 -3.13
CA TRP A 117 6.42 -1.78 -4.17
C TRP A 117 6.39 -1.19 -5.58
N ALA A 118 5.54 -0.18 -5.82
CA ALA A 118 5.49 0.49 -7.12
C ALA A 118 6.82 1.20 -7.43
N ALA A 119 7.41 1.87 -6.45
CA ALA A 119 8.70 2.53 -6.58
C ALA A 119 9.85 1.52 -6.81
N PHE A 120 9.87 0.42 -6.06
CA PHE A 120 10.84 -0.67 -6.25
C PHE A 120 10.74 -1.28 -7.65
N GLN A 121 9.54 -1.58 -8.14
CA GLN A 121 9.36 -2.15 -9.48
C GLN A 121 9.74 -1.18 -10.60
N ALA A 122 9.64 0.13 -10.35
CA ALA A 122 10.05 1.16 -11.30
C ALA A 122 11.57 1.41 -11.30
N ASP A 123 12.28 0.98 -10.26
CA ASP A 123 13.72 1.21 -10.07
C ASP A 123 14.53 0.60 -11.24
N PRO A 124 15.38 1.40 -11.91
CA PRO A 124 16.16 0.93 -13.04
C PRO A 124 17.22 -0.12 -12.65
N GLU A 125 17.78 -0.04 -11.44
CA GLU A 125 18.72 -1.04 -10.94
C GLU A 125 18.02 -2.37 -10.70
N TRP A 126 16.82 -2.36 -10.07
CA TRP A 126 16.02 -3.56 -9.93
C TRP A 126 15.69 -4.21 -11.28
N LYS A 127 15.28 -3.42 -12.27
CA LYS A 127 14.98 -3.94 -13.61
C LYS A 127 16.19 -4.62 -14.24
N LYS A 128 17.36 -3.99 -14.10
CA LYS A 128 18.62 -4.56 -14.59
C LYS A 128 18.97 -5.85 -13.86
N VAL A 129 18.99 -5.84 -12.54
CA VAL A 129 19.32 -6.99 -11.69
C VAL A 129 18.38 -8.17 -11.99
N LYS A 130 17.08 -7.90 -12.13
CA LYS A 130 16.10 -8.93 -12.51
C LYS A 130 16.42 -9.51 -13.87
N ALA A 131 16.62 -8.67 -14.89
CA ALA A 131 16.92 -9.13 -16.25
C ALA A 131 18.21 -9.95 -16.31
N ASP A 132 19.27 -9.49 -15.68
CA ASP A 132 20.58 -10.17 -15.65
C ASP A 132 20.47 -11.55 -14.97
N SER A 133 19.78 -11.62 -13.83
CA SER A 133 19.61 -12.87 -13.06
C SER A 133 18.69 -13.89 -13.74
N GLU A 134 17.81 -13.45 -14.62
CA GLU A 134 16.83 -14.28 -15.34
C GLU A 134 17.22 -14.55 -16.80
N THR A 135 18.44 -14.23 -17.21
CA THR A 135 18.95 -14.48 -18.59
C THR A 135 18.79 -15.95 -19.02
N ASN A 136 18.93 -16.87 -18.08
CA ASN A 136 18.76 -18.32 -18.30
C ASN A 136 17.39 -18.83 -17.83
N GLY A 137 16.35 -17.99 -17.87
CA GLY A 137 14.99 -18.28 -17.44
C GLY A 137 14.65 -17.77 -16.06
N ALA A 138 13.35 -17.70 -15.76
CA ALA A 138 12.83 -17.19 -14.50
C ALA A 138 13.37 -17.97 -13.29
N LEU A 139 13.68 -17.26 -12.21
CA LEU A 139 14.17 -17.89 -10.99
C LEU A 139 13.04 -18.54 -10.18
N ALA A 140 11.83 -18.00 -10.25
CA ALA A 140 10.65 -18.56 -9.60
C ALA A 140 9.46 -18.58 -10.57
N ASN A 141 8.60 -19.59 -10.44
CA ASN A 141 7.39 -19.73 -11.25
C ASN A 141 6.15 -19.12 -10.58
N HIS A 142 6.17 -18.99 -9.25
CA HIS A 142 5.06 -18.47 -8.48
C HIS A 142 5.56 -17.76 -7.21
N ILE A 143 4.81 -16.76 -6.75
CA ILE A 143 5.11 -16.02 -5.53
C ILE A 143 3.79 -15.82 -4.79
N ASP A 144 3.68 -16.43 -3.60
CA ASP A 144 2.61 -16.11 -2.66
C ASP A 144 2.97 -14.84 -1.87
N SER A 145 1.96 -14.03 -1.59
CA SER A 145 2.11 -12.83 -0.78
C SER A 145 0.92 -12.68 0.17
N TYR A 146 1.21 -12.55 1.46
CA TYR A 146 0.22 -12.40 2.51
C TYR A 146 0.56 -11.22 3.41
N PHE A 147 -0.36 -10.27 3.53
CA PHE A 147 -0.26 -9.26 4.56
C PHE A 147 -0.79 -9.81 5.88
N MET A 148 -0.04 -9.59 6.95
CA MET A 148 -0.30 -10.12 8.27
C MET A 148 -0.31 -8.99 9.30
N ASP A 149 -1.29 -9.01 10.19
CA ASP A 149 -1.33 -8.16 11.37
C ASP A 149 -0.76 -8.93 12.56
N PRO A 150 0.13 -8.35 13.38
CA PRO A 150 0.64 -9.03 14.54
C PRO A 150 -0.48 -9.27 15.57
N THR A 151 -0.47 -10.44 16.19
CA THR A 151 -1.39 -10.76 17.28
C THR A 151 -1.00 -10.02 18.56
N SER A 152 -1.91 -9.95 19.54
CA SER A 152 -1.65 -9.26 20.81
C SER A 152 -0.47 -9.83 21.60
N PHE A 153 -0.12 -11.09 21.39
CA PHE A 153 1.00 -11.79 22.03
C PHE A 153 2.25 -11.91 21.12
N SER A 154 2.24 -11.31 19.93
CA SER A 154 3.42 -11.30 19.06
C SER A 154 4.52 -10.42 19.65
N ALA A 155 5.77 -10.84 19.49
CA ALA A 155 6.94 -10.05 19.85
C ALA A 155 7.16 -8.87 18.85
N LEU A 156 6.76 -9.05 17.61
CA LEU A 156 6.72 -8.00 16.58
C LEU A 156 5.38 -7.27 16.67
N LYS A 157 5.40 -5.93 16.64
CA LYS A 157 4.22 -5.05 16.72
C LYS A 157 4.15 -4.10 15.54
#